data_781c3c104efce01bd3c4875a195f6139
#
_entry.id   781c3c104efce01bd3c4875a195f6139
#
_cell.length_a   1.000
_cell.length_b   1.000
_cell.length_c   1.000
_cell.angle_alpha   90.00
_cell.angle_beta   90.00
_cell.angle_gamma   90.00
#
_symmetry.space_group_name_H-M   'P 1'
#
loop_
_entity.id
_entity.type
_entity.pdbx_description
1 polymer ?
#
loop_
_entity_poly.entity_id
_entity_poly.type
_entity_poly.pdbx_seq_one_letter_code
_entity_poly.pdbx_strand_id
1 'polypeptide(L)'
;IFSSARDFNPTYGSLEWNHVYNNMYGVYIALLSKDTSSPFMQKDAEVAVSNATPKSGDKKPADKKEVADASLVKFDPDGITDRIVRLPLSPSYYGNFYSDGNKVYYWGRGGTKMYDLASQKEESIADGASMDVTYDGKKALFFKGRQIYVTNLPSGKTELTAPVDLSNMKITVDYPKEWAQIFDEAWRAYRDGFYQESMHGVDWKAIKEKYAVLLPYVKTRLDLNYIIGEMIGE
;
A
#
# COMPACT_ATOMS: atom_id res chain seq x y z
N ILE A 1 5.68 1.45 -7.73
CA ILE A 1 4.48 2.30 -7.80
C ILE A 1 4.36 3.02 -6.49
N PHE A 2 3.94 4.28 -6.49
CA PHE A 2 3.77 5.10 -5.29
C PHE A 2 2.76 6.23 -5.53
N SER A 3 2.20 6.75 -4.44
CA SER A 3 1.43 8.00 -4.46
C SER A 3 2.30 9.16 -4.02
N SER A 4 2.06 10.33 -4.60
CA SER A 4 2.80 11.56 -4.24
C SER A 4 1.92 12.78 -4.39
N ALA A 5 2.02 13.71 -3.45
CA ALA A 5 1.30 14.98 -3.43
C ALA A 5 1.98 16.01 -4.35
N ARG A 6 1.91 15.79 -5.66
CA ARG A 6 2.51 16.66 -6.69
C ARG A 6 1.47 17.48 -7.46
N ASP A 7 0.18 17.25 -7.19
CA ASP A 7 -0.92 18.01 -7.80
C ASP A 7 -1.21 19.24 -6.94
N PHE A 8 -0.66 20.37 -7.32
CA PHE A 8 -0.90 21.63 -6.62
C PHE A 8 -2.20 22.26 -7.14
N ASN A 9 -3.28 22.06 -6.40
CA ASN A 9 -4.59 22.64 -6.71
C ASN A 9 -5.21 23.25 -5.45
N PRO A 10 -4.72 24.42 -4.99
CA PRO A 10 -5.24 25.08 -3.81
C PRO A 10 -6.65 25.63 -4.06
N THR A 11 -7.53 25.45 -3.09
CA THR A 11 -8.86 26.04 -3.07
C THR A 11 -9.01 26.96 -1.85
N TYR A 12 -9.95 27.88 -1.90
CA TYR A 12 -10.24 28.71 -0.73
C TYR A 12 -11.11 27.95 0.27
N GLY A 13 -10.72 28.00 1.55
CA GLY A 13 -11.55 27.52 2.64
C GLY A 13 -12.78 28.42 2.85
N SER A 14 -13.89 27.83 3.28
CA SER A 14 -15.14 28.56 3.51
C SER A 14 -15.16 29.42 4.79
N LEU A 15 -14.21 29.22 5.70
CA LEU A 15 -14.24 29.84 7.03
C LEU A 15 -13.29 31.03 7.19
N GLU A 16 -12.11 31.03 6.59
CA GLU A 16 -11.07 32.04 6.89
C GLU A 16 -10.30 32.54 5.68
N TRP A 17 -10.77 32.35 4.46
CA TRP A 17 -10.04 32.72 3.23
C TRP A 17 -8.66 32.06 3.09
N ASN A 18 -8.37 31.06 3.91
CA ASN A 18 -7.13 30.32 3.84
C ASN A 18 -7.14 29.31 2.69
N HIS A 19 -5.97 29.06 2.13
CA HIS A 19 -5.82 28.02 1.12
C HIS A 19 -6.01 26.63 1.73
N VAL A 20 -6.83 25.82 1.09
CA VAL A 20 -7.06 24.41 1.43
C VAL A 20 -6.45 23.55 0.33
N TYR A 21 -5.62 22.59 0.73
CA TYR A 21 -4.92 21.68 -0.17
C TYR A 21 -5.57 20.30 -0.12
N ASN A 22 -6.56 20.10 -0.98
CA ASN A 22 -7.29 18.84 -1.09
C ASN A 22 -6.89 18.08 -2.37
N ASN A 23 -6.96 16.73 -2.29
CA ASN A 23 -6.79 15.87 -3.47
C ASN A 23 -5.47 16.15 -4.24
N MET A 24 -4.36 16.28 -3.52
CA MET A 24 -3.07 16.60 -4.12
C MET A 24 -2.29 15.37 -4.59
N TYR A 25 -2.75 14.17 -4.27
CA TYR A 25 -2.02 12.95 -4.57
C TYR A 25 -2.39 12.40 -5.94
N GLY A 26 -1.36 12.11 -6.73
CA GLY A 26 -1.43 11.29 -7.93
C GLY A 26 -0.73 9.95 -7.73
N VAL A 27 -0.93 9.02 -8.66
CA VAL A 27 -0.23 7.73 -8.70
C VAL A 27 0.87 7.79 -9.75
N TYR A 28 2.04 7.29 -9.39
CA TYR A 28 3.24 7.33 -10.22
C TYR A 28 3.90 5.96 -10.30
N ILE A 29 4.51 5.69 -11.45
CA ILE A 29 5.36 4.53 -11.70
C ILE A 29 6.79 5.03 -11.92
N ALA A 30 7.75 4.53 -11.16
CA ALA A 30 9.16 4.70 -11.47
C ALA A 30 9.63 3.51 -12.30
N LEU A 31 10.14 3.78 -13.50
CA LEU A 31 10.74 2.76 -14.36
C LEU A 31 12.16 2.51 -13.87
N LEU A 32 12.42 1.32 -13.35
CA LEU A 32 13.66 1.00 -12.66
C LEU A 32 14.85 0.87 -13.62
N SER A 33 14.62 0.35 -14.82
CA SER A 33 15.66 0.25 -15.85
C SER A 33 15.51 1.34 -16.91
N LYS A 34 16.65 1.82 -17.43
CA LYS A 34 16.71 2.75 -18.59
C LYS A 34 16.16 2.13 -19.87
N ASP A 35 16.21 0.80 -19.97
CA ASP A 35 15.74 0.06 -21.15
C ASP A 35 14.21 -0.19 -21.11
N THR A 36 13.55 0.13 -20.00
CA THR A 36 12.10 -0.04 -19.87
C THR A 36 11.35 1.13 -20.50
N SER A 37 10.61 0.85 -21.56
CA SER A 37 9.76 1.87 -22.21
C SER A 37 8.57 2.25 -21.32
N SER A 38 8.17 3.53 -21.39
CA SER A 38 6.98 3.99 -20.67
C SER A 38 5.71 3.27 -21.18
N PRO A 39 4.82 2.80 -20.29
CA PRO A 39 3.55 2.22 -20.71
C PRO A 39 2.62 3.24 -21.40
N PHE A 40 2.94 4.53 -21.31
CA PHE A 40 2.17 5.63 -21.91
C PHE A 40 2.84 6.26 -23.12
N MET A 41 3.92 5.65 -23.67
CA MET A 41 4.46 6.10 -24.95
C MET A 41 3.38 5.97 -26.03
N GLN A 42 3.25 7.03 -26.85
CA GLN A 42 2.45 6.93 -28.06
C GLN A 42 3.03 5.81 -28.93
N LYS A 43 2.20 4.83 -29.23
CA LYS A 43 2.57 3.84 -30.24
C LYS A 43 2.51 4.56 -31.57
N ASP A 44 3.67 4.76 -32.19
CA ASP A 44 3.70 5.26 -33.57
C ASP A 44 2.85 4.33 -34.43
N ALA A 45 1.89 4.93 -35.14
CA ALA A 45 1.03 4.22 -36.06
C ALA A 45 1.80 3.94 -37.37
N GLU A 46 2.99 3.33 -37.26
CA GLU A 46 3.62 2.71 -38.41
C GLU A 46 2.80 1.52 -38.83
N VAL A 47 1.95 1.70 -39.81
CA VAL A 47 1.30 0.62 -40.52
C VAL A 47 2.42 -0.14 -41.21
N ALA A 48 2.81 -1.29 -40.66
CA ALA A 48 3.68 -2.22 -41.33
C ALA A 48 2.99 -2.63 -42.66
N VAL A 49 3.40 -2.05 -43.74
CA VAL A 49 2.98 -2.47 -45.07
C VAL A 49 3.58 -3.86 -45.30
N SER A 50 2.83 -4.88 -45.00
CA SER A 50 3.21 -6.27 -45.26
C SER A 50 3.10 -6.52 -46.78
N ASN A 51 4.17 -6.30 -47.50
CA ASN A 51 4.39 -6.92 -48.82
C ASN A 51 4.69 -8.42 -48.56
N ALA A 52 3.70 -9.19 -48.22
CA ALA A 52 3.81 -10.64 -48.07
C ALA A 52 3.28 -11.32 -49.33
N THR A 53 4.20 -11.70 -50.19
CA THR A 53 4.00 -12.82 -51.13
C THR A 53 3.94 -14.13 -50.30
N PRO A 54 2.95 -15.02 -50.47
CA PRO A 54 2.89 -16.25 -49.69
C PRO A 54 3.95 -17.24 -50.19
N LYS A 55 4.98 -17.50 -49.39
CA LYS A 55 5.84 -18.68 -49.53
C LYS A 55 5.43 -19.75 -48.53
N SER A 56 4.95 -20.83 -49.07
CA SER A 56 4.71 -22.14 -48.45
C SER A 56 5.94 -22.70 -47.75
N GLY A 57 5.69 -23.25 -46.55
CA GLY A 57 6.52 -24.32 -45.95
C GLY A 57 7.74 -23.89 -45.19
N ASP A 58 7.61 -23.87 -43.86
CA ASP A 58 8.43 -24.63 -42.93
C ASP A 58 8.04 -24.25 -41.49
N LYS A 59 7.50 -25.21 -40.79
CA LYS A 59 7.27 -25.14 -39.33
C LYS A 59 8.62 -25.19 -38.65
N LYS A 60 9.15 -24.05 -38.22
CA LYS A 60 10.23 -23.98 -37.24
C LYS A 60 9.67 -24.28 -35.85
N PRO A 61 10.38 -25.08 -35.06
CA PRO A 61 9.94 -25.39 -33.68
C PRO A 61 9.87 -24.08 -32.86
N ALA A 62 8.80 -23.96 -32.07
CA ALA A 62 8.66 -22.87 -31.10
C ALA A 62 9.91 -22.85 -30.21
N ASP A 63 10.67 -21.79 -30.27
CA ASP A 63 11.72 -21.48 -29.32
C ASP A 63 11.06 -21.50 -27.93
N LYS A 64 11.52 -22.45 -27.10
CA LYS A 64 11.30 -22.39 -25.66
C LYS A 64 11.80 -21.03 -25.20
N LYS A 65 10.89 -20.13 -24.82
CA LYS A 65 11.27 -18.99 -23.99
C LYS A 65 12.01 -19.61 -22.79
N GLU A 66 13.31 -19.39 -22.74
CA GLU A 66 14.06 -19.55 -21.50
C GLU A 66 13.27 -18.80 -20.44
N VAL A 67 12.92 -19.52 -19.39
CA VAL A 67 12.40 -18.91 -18.16
C VAL A 67 13.56 -18.07 -17.65
N ALA A 68 13.57 -16.79 -18.00
CA ALA A 68 14.50 -15.83 -17.48
C ALA A 68 14.41 -15.94 -15.94
N ASP A 69 15.54 -16.18 -15.31
CA ASP A 69 15.66 -16.23 -13.86
C ASP A 69 15.03 -14.95 -13.29
N ALA A 70 13.84 -15.08 -12.71
CA ALA A 70 12.97 -13.97 -12.29
C ALA A 70 13.51 -13.24 -11.04
N SER A 71 14.78 -13.48 -10.66
CA SER A 71 15.31 -13.05 -9.36
C SER A 71 16.08 -11.73 -9.37
N LEU A 72 16.46 -11.17 -10.51
CA LEU A 72 17.27 -9.95 -10.54
C LEU A 72 16.53 -8.80 -11.25
N VAL A 73 15.96 -7.91 -10.43
CA VAL A 73 15.42 -6.64 -10.92
C VAL A 73 16.59 -5.74 -11.35
N LYS A 74 16.65 -5.40 -12.65
CA LYS A 74 17.63 -4.42 -13.14
C LYS A 74 17.26 -3.04 -12.59
N PHE A 75 18.19 -2.42 -11.88
CA PHE A 75 18.01 -1.11 -11.29
C PHE A 75 19.11 -0.14 -11.74
N ASP A 76 18.71 0.90 -12.46
CA ASP A 76 19.57 1.98 -12.94
C ASP A 76 19.25 3.27 -12.14
N PRO A 77 20.03 3.63 -11.09
CA PRO A 77 19.70 4.76 -10.22
C PRO A 77 19.83 6.12 -10.92
N ASP A 78 20.80 6.26 -11.83
CA ASP A 78 21.06 7.52 -12.51
C ASP A 78 19.90 7.96 -13.40
N GLY A 79 19.39 9.18 -13.18
CA GLY A 79 18.26 9.75 -13.92
C GLY A 79 16.93 9.06 -13.64
N ILE A 80 16.76 8.39 -12.48
CA ILE A 80 15.48 7.75 -12.13
C ILE A 80 14.34 8.75 -12.00
N THR A 81 14.63 9.99 -11.60
CA THR A 81 13.63 11.06 -11.50
C THR A 81 12.97 11.38 -12.83
N ASP A 82 13.71 11.23 -13.94
CA ASP A 82 13.23 11.51 -15.29
C ASP A 82 12.41 10.33 -15.85
N ARG A 83 12.45 9.21 -15.17
CA ARG A 83 11.70 7.99 -15.51
C ARG A 83 10.49 7.76 -14.61
N ILE A 84 10.03 8.80 -13.93
CA ILE A 84 8.78 8.76 -13.16
C ILE A 84 7.64 9.17 -14.08
N VAL A 85 6.71 8.27 -14.32
CA VAL A 85 5.52 8.47 -15.16
C VAL A 85 4.27 8.50 -14.30
N ARG A 86 3.39 9.45 -14.56
CA ARG A 86 2.11 9.57 -13.88
C ARG A 86 1.05 8.67 -14.52
N LEU A 87 0.26 7.95 -13.72
CA LEU A 87 -0.97 7.34 -14.20
C LEU A 87 -2.02 8.43 -14.45
N PRO A 88 -2.81 8.34 -15.52
CA PRO A 88 -3.84 9.33 -15.87
C PRO A 88 -5.09 9.17 -14.99
N LEU A 89 -4.89 9.22 -13.67
CA LEU A 89 -5.92 9.17 -12.65
C LEU A 89 -6.19 10.57 -12.09
N SER A 90 -7.44 10.82 -11.69
CA SER A 90 -7.80 12.06 -11.02
C SER A 90 -7.09 12.16 -9.66
N PRO A 91 -6.64 13.36 -9.25
CA PRO A 91 -6.03 13.54 -7.94
C PRO A 91 -6.96 13.10 -6.81
N SER A 92 -6.47 12.25 -5.89
CA SER A 92 -7.24 11.72 -4.76
C SER A 92 -6.29 11.08 -3.74
N TYR A 93 -6.84 10.40 -2.74
CA TYR A 93 -6.09 9.51 -1.87
C TYR A 93 -5.96 8.13 -2.51
N TYR A 94 -4.73 7.61 -2.53
CA TYR A 94 -4.37 6.30 -3.09
C TYR A 94 -3.43 5.54 -2.17
N GLY A 95 -3.62 4.24 -2.01
CA GLY A 95 -2.78 3.36 -1.20
C GLY A 95 -2.93 1.89 -1.57
N ASN A 96 -2.28 0.99 -0.80
CA ASN A 96 -2.34 -0.46 -0.97
C ASN A 96 -2.06 -0.89 -2.42
N PHE A 97 -0.90 -0.49 -2.93
CA PHE A 97 -0.53 -0.78 -4.31
C PHE A 97 -0.04 -2.21 -4.49
N TYR A 98 -0.56 -2.87 -5.53
CA TYR A 98 -0.04 -4.12 -6.04
C TYR A 98 0.03 -4.07 -7.58
N SER A 99 0.99 -4.75 -8.20
CA SER A 99 1.06 -4.88 -9.65
C SER A 99 1.51 -6.27 -10.06
N ASP A 100 0.88 -6.82 -11.10
CA ASP A 100 1.31 -8.04 -11.79
C ASP A 100 2.20 -7.76 -13.01
N GLY A 101 2.58 -6.49 -13.21
CA GLY A 101 3.35 -6.01 -14.36
C GLY A 101 2.50 -5.44 -15.50
N ASN A 102 1.25 -5.85 -15.65
CA ASN A 102 0.31 -5.33 -16.66
C ASN A 102 -0.80 -4.48 -16.04
N LYS A 103 -1.16 -4.77 -14.82
CA LYS A 103 -2.24 -4.13 -14.08
C LYS A 103 -1.72 -3.56 -12.77
N VAL A 104 -2.28 -2.44 -12.37
CA VAL A 104 -2.00 -1.78 -11.10
C VAL A 104 -3.27 -1.80 -10.26
N TYR A 105 -3.23 -2.50 -9.15
CA TYR A 105 -4.29 -2.53 -8.16
C TYR A 105 -3.99 -1.53 -7.06
N TYR A 106 -5.01 -0.85 -6.59
CA TYR A 106 -4.85 0.16 -5.53
C TYR A 106 -6.17 0.38 -4.80
N TRP A 107 -6.04 0.84 -3.57
CA TRP A 107 -7.17 1.42 -2.86
C TRP A 107 -7.31 2.89 -3.24
N GLY A 108 -8.53 3.31 -3.56
CA GLY A 108 -8.87 4.68 -3.90
C GLY A 108 -10.28 5.04 -3.43
N ARG A 109 -10.79 6.18 -3.88
CA ARG A 109 -12.14 6.63 -3.52
C ARG A 109 -13.17 5.57 -3.92
N GLY A 110 -13.87 5.04 -2.91
CA GLY A 110 -14.95 4.05 -3.10
C GLY A 110 -14.53 2.59 -2.97
N GLY A 111 -13.24 2.26 -2.78
CA GLY A 111 -12.77 0.89 -2.57
C GLY A 111 -11.55 0.51 -3.39
N THR A 112 -11.41 -0.78 -3.67
CA THR A 112 -10.32 -1.32 -4.49
C THR A 112 -10.63 -1.16 -5.98
N LYS A 113 -9.67 -0.64 -6.69
CA LYS A 113 -9.68 -0.42 -8.14
C LYS A 113 -8.49 -1.05 -8.82
N MET A 114 -8.56 -1.17 -10.12
CA MET A 114 -7.50 -1.65 -10.99
C MET A 114 -7.35 -0.72 -12.17
N TYR A 115 -6.11 -0.44 -12.54
CA TYR A 115 -5.78 0.25 -13.79
C TYR A 115 -5.01 -0.71 -14.70
N ASP A 116 -5.54 -0.99 -15.88
CA ASP A 116 -4.90 -1.80 -16.89
C ASP A 116 -3.99 -0.92 -17.77
N LEU A 117 -2.69 -1.21 -17.76
CA LEU A 117 -1.68 -0.40 -18.44
C LEU A 117 -1.77 -0.51 -19.97
N ALA A 118 -2.27 -1.63 -20.51
CA ALA A 118 -2.36 -1.85 -21.95
C ALA A 118 -3.57 -1.15 -22.56
N SER A 119 -4.73 -1.27 -21.91
CA SER A 119 -5.98 -0.62 -22.35
C SER A 119 -6.12 0.81 -21.85
N GLN A 120 -5.31 1.22 -20.87
CA GLN A 120 -5.35 2.51 -20.19
C GLN A 120 -6.72 2.81 -19.55
N LYS A 121 -7.34 1.80 -18.95
CA LYS A 121 -8.66 1.92 -18.32
C LYS A 121 -8.61 1.61 -16.83
N GLU A 122 -9.35 2.41 -16.08
CA GLU A 122 -9.63 2.17 -14.66
C GLU A 122 -10.93 1.35 -14.53
N GLU A 123 -10.92 0.33 -13.65
CA GLU A 123 -12.09 -0.46 -13.31
C GLU A 123 -12.23 -0.60 -11.79
N SER A 124 -13.48 -0.59 -11.28
CA SER A 124 -13.75 -0.92 -9.88
C SER A 124 -13.67 -2.44 -9.71
N ILE A 125 -12.89 -2.88 -8.72
CA ILE A 125 -12.75 -4.30 -8.37
C ILE A 125 -13.71 -4.68 -7.25
N ALA A 126 -13.70 -3.93 -6.15
CA ALA A 126 -14.57 -4.20 -5.00
C ALA A 126 -14.92 -2.91 -4.28
N ASP A 127 -16.21 -2.56 -4.30
CA ASP A 127 -16.71 -1.34 -3.70
C ASP A 127 -16.70 -1.43 -2.16
N GLY A 128 -16.14 -0.41 -1.51
CA GLY A 128 -16.05 -0.30 -0.05
C GLY A 128 -15.11 -1.31 0.61
N ALA A 129 -14.25 -1.98 -0.15
CA ALA A 129 -13.29 -2.95 0.35
C ALA A 129 -11.85 -2.54 0.08
N SER A 130 -10.94 -2.81 1.01
CA SER A 130 -9.50 -2.80 0.77
C SER A 130 -9.03 -4.20 0.40
N MET A 131 -7.87 -4.29 -0.26
CA MET A 131 -7.34 -5.55 -0.78
C MET A 131 -5.85 -5.68 -0.46
N ASP A 132 -5.46 -6.88 -0.06
CA ASP A 132 -4.07 -7.34 -0.04
C ASP A 132 -3.92 -8.55 -0.95
N VAL A 133 -2.72 -8.74 -1.52
CA VAL A 133 -2.44 -9.85 -2.44
C VAL A 133 -1.41 -10.78 -1.83
N THR A 134 -1.61 -12.09 -2.02
CA THR A 134 -0.65 -13.10 -1.58
C THR A 134 0.68 -12.93 -2.29
N TYR A 135 1.77 -13.36 -1.64
CA TYR A 135 3.12 -13.23 -2.19
C TYR A 135 3.29 -13.88 -3.57
N ASP A 136 2.58 -14.97 -3.84
CA ASP A 136 2.59 -15.65 -5.14
C ASP A 136 1.69 -14.99 -6.20
N GLY A 137 1.01 -13.89 -5.85
CA GLY A 137 0.14 -13.15 -6.75
C GLY A 137 -1.16 -13.85 -7.17
N LYS A 138 -1.48 -15.01 -6.57
CA LYS A 138 -2.62 -15.81 -7.03
C LYS A 138 -3.93 -15.47 -6.36
N LYS A 139 -3.87 -15.03 -5.10
CA LYS A 139 -5.07 -14.74 -4.30
C LYS A 139 -5.07 -13.33 -3.79
N ALA A 140 -6.27 -12.83 -3.57
CA ALA A 140 -6.54 -11.55 -2.93
C ALA A 140 -7.35 -11.76 -1.66
N LEU A 141 -6.94 -11.04 -0.62
CA LEU A 141 -7.63 -10.91 0.64
C LEU A 141 -8.35 -9.56 0.66
N PHE A 142 -9.65 -9.57 0.83
CA PHE A 142 -10.45 -8.34 0.93
C PHE A 142 -10.95 -8.13 2.35
N PHE A 143 -10.88 -6.87 2.78
CA PHE A 143 -11.48 -6.40 4.02
C PHE A 143 -12.63 -5.47 3.69
N LYS A 144 -13.85 -5.85 4.06
CA LYS A 144 -15.07 -5.05 3.89
C LYS A 144 -15.82 -4.94 5.21
N GLY A 145 -15.78 -3.78 5.82
CA GLY A 145 -16.29 -3.61 7.18
C GLY A 145 -15.50 -4.49 8.17
N ARG A 146 -16.20 -5.42 8.83
CA ARG A 146 -15.58 -6.40 9.74
C ARG A 146 -15.43 -7.80 9.14
N GLN A 147 -15.67 -7.94 7.86
CA GLN A 147 -15.62 -9.23 7.18
C GLN A 147 -14.38 -9.34 6.30
N ILE A 148 -13.86 -10.55 6.24
CA ILE A 148 -12.69 -10.91 5.45
C ILE A 148 -13.14 -11.86 4.35
N TYR A 149 -12.64 -11.65 3.13
CA TYR A 149 -12.94 -12.49 1.97
C TYR A 149 -11.64 -12.90 1.31
N VAL A 150 -11.59 -14.13 0.83
CA VAL A 150 -10.45 -14.65 0.04
C VAL A 150 -10.96 -15.07 -1.31
N THR A 151 -10.36 -14.51 -2.36
CA THR A 151 -10.69 -14.85 -3.76
C THR A 151 -9.41 -15.15 -4.55
N ASN A 152 -9.53 -15.62 -5.76
CA ASN A 152 -8.42 -15.50 -6.71
C ASN A 152 -8.19 -14.03 -7.01
N LEU A 153 -6.96 -13.64 -7.43
CA LEU A 153 -6.67 -12.26 -7.84
C LEU A 153 -7.64 -11.87 -8.96
N PRO A 154 -8.51 -10.88 -8.77
CA PRO A 154 -9.54 -10.55 -9.72
C PRO A 154 -8.99 -9.80 -10.93
N SER A 155 -9.50 -10.11 -12.10
CA SER A 155 -9.19 -9.38 -13.34
C SER A 155 -10.26 -8.35 -13.74
N GLY A 156 -11.30 -8.20 -12.94
CA GLY A 156 -12.43 -7.28 -13.11
C GLY A 156 -13.29 -7.24 -11.85
N LYS A 157 -14.46 -6.61 -11.93
CA LYS A 157 -15.36 -6.45 -10.77
C LYS A 157 -15.67 -7.79 -10.10
N THR A 158 -15.49 -7.84 -8.79
CA THR A 158 -15.65 -9.04 -7.97
C THR A 158 -16.72 -8.82 -6.90
N GLU A 159 -17.64 -9.76 -6.81
CA GLU A 159 -18.62 -9.79 -5.73
C GLU A 159 -18.07 -10.58 -4.53
N LEU A 160 -18.11 -9.95 -3.35
CA LEU A 160 -17.65 -10.53 -2.09
C LEU A 160 -18.84 -11.18 -1.36
N THR A 161 -19.13 -12.46 -1.67
CA THR A 161 -20.34 -13.14 -1.20
C THR A 161 -20.09 -14.14 -0.06
N ALA A 162 -18.89 -14.66 0.06
CA ALA A 162 -18.56 -15.71 1.03
C ALA A 162 -17.45 -15.23 1.99
N PRO A 163 -17.79 -14.63 3.12
CA PRO A 163 -16.81 -14.23 4.11
C PRO A 163 -16.15 -15.44 4.78
N VAL A 164 -14.91 -15.27 5.20
CA VAL A 164 -14.21 -16.27 6.01
C VAL A 164 -14.91 -16.39 7.36
N ASP A 165 -15.30 -17.61 7.75
CA ASP A 165 -15.90 -17.88 9.05
C ASP A 165 -14.82 -17.85 10.14
N LEU A 166 -14.87 -16.86 11.00
CA LEU A 166 -13.99 -16.67 12.15
C LEU A 166 -14.69 -16.99 13.49
N SER A 167 -15.91 -17.53 13.47
CA SER A 167 -16.72 -17.76 14.69
C SER A 167 -16.06 -18.69 15.69
N ASN A 168 -15.23 -19.62 15.21
CA ASN A 168 -14.49 -20.57 16.05
C ASN A 168 -13.08 -20.10 16.42
N MET A 169 -12.65 -18.93 15.95
CA MET A 169 -11.35 -18.37 16.31
C MET A 169 -11.41 -17.85 17.76
N LYS A 170 -10.66 -18.49 18.65
CA LYS A 170 -10.54 -18.11 20.06
C LYS A 170 -9.08 -17.94 20.41
N ILE A 171 -8.80 -16.92 21.20
CA ILE A 171 -7.48 -16.71 21.81
C ILE A 171 -7.65 -16.64 23.33
N THR A 172 -6.66 -17.13 24.05
CA THR A 172 -6.56 -16.93 25.50
C THR A 172 -5.63 -15.75 25.75
N VAL A 173 -6.13 -14.74 26.44
CA VAL A 173 -5.36 -13.54 26.80
C VAL A 173 -5.00 -13.60 28.26
N ASP A 174 -3.70 -13.47 28.56
CA ASP A 174 -3.17 -13.27 29.91
C ASP A 174 -3.04 -11.74 30.13
N TYR A 175 -4.06 -11.13 30.71
CA TYR A 175 -4.12 -9.68 30.87
C TYR A 175 -2.89 -9.06 31.57
N PRO A 176 -2.35 -9.61 32.68
CA PRO A 176 -1.13 -9.08 33.28
C PRO A 176 0.06 -9.01 32.31
N LYS A 177 0.26 -10.04 31.50
CA LYS A 177 1.32 -10.05 30.49
C LYS A 177 1.03 -9.09 29.35
N GLU A 178 -0.21 -9.04 28.89
CA GLU A 178 -0.64 -8.10 27.86
C GLU A 178 -0.43 -6.65 28.32
N TRP A 179 -0.81 -6.32 29.56
CA TRP A 179 -0.65 -4.97 30.10
C TRP A 179 0.81 -4.58 30.24
N ALA A 180 1.68 -5.49 30.66
CA ALA A 180 3.12 -5.23 30.68
C ALA A 180 3.67 -4.97 29.29
N GLN A 181 3.23 -5.72 28.27
CA GLN A 181 3.61 -5.48 26.89
C GLN A 181 3.08 -4.13 26.38
N ILE A 182 1.80 -3.80 26.63
CA ILE A 182 1.22 -2.53 26.19
C ILE A 182 1.95 -1.33 26.80
N PHE A 183 2.30 -1.41 28.08
CA PHE A 183 3.09 -0.37 28.75
C PHE A 183 4.47 -0.21 28.10
N ASP A 184 5.14 -1.32 27.81
CA ASP A 184 6.44 -1.34 27.16
C ASP A 184 6.39 -0.76 25.73
N GLU A 185 5.34 -1.12 24.97
CA GLU A 185 5.11 -0.56 23.63
C GLU A 185 4.81 0.95 23.68
N ALA A 186 4.01 1.41 24.62
CA ALA A 186 3.74 2.83 24.81
C ALA A 186 5.03 3.61 25.10
N TRP A 187 5.88 3.10 26.01
CA TRP A 187 7.17 3.69 26.31
C TRP A 187 8.07 3.75 25.08
N ARG A 188 8.14 2.65 24.29
CA ARG A 188 8.92 2.60 23.05
C ARG A 188 8.41 3.56 21.99
N ALA A 189 7.10 3.65 21.82
CA ALA A 189 6.50 4.55 20.84
C ALA A 189 6.88 6.01 21.10
N TYR A 190 6.91 6.42 22.38
CA TYR A 190 7.38 7.75 22.76
C TYR A 190 8.88 7.91 22.57
N ARG A 191 9.69 6.95 23.00
CA ARG A 191 11.15 6.97 22.81
C ARG A 191 11.53 7.17 21.34
N ASP A 192 10.87 6.44 20.44
CA ASP A 192 11.25 6.38 19.03
C ASP A 192 10.54 7.45 18.17
N GLY A 193 9.40 7.97 18.64
CA GLY A 193 8.58 8.94 17.92
C GLY A 193 8.63 10.37 18.45
N PHE A 194 9.29 10.61 19.58
CA PHE A 194 9.39 11.97 20.12
C PHE A 194 10.30 12.84 19.24
N TYR A 195 9.89 14.07 18.97
CA TYR A 195 10.56 14.96 18.03
C TYR A 195 11.97 15.40 18.44
N GLN A 196 12.32 15.27 19.73
CA GLN A 196 13.61 15.63 20.30
C GLN A 196 14.28 14.39 20.89
N GLU A 197 15.40 13.94 20.34
CA GLU A 197 16.12 12.73 20.78
C GLU A 197 16.50 12.75 22.26
N SER A 198 16.87 13.92 22.80
CA SER A 198 17.24 14.09 24.21
C SER A 198 16.05 14.11 25.17
N MET A 199 14.79 13.96 24.69
CA MET A 199 13.58 14.05 25.51
C MET A 199 13.59 15.30 26.43
N HIS A 200 14.09 16.44 25.94
CA HIS A 200 14.33 17.65 26.70
C HIS A 200 15.18 17.47 27.97
N GLY A 201 16.04 16.46 28.01
CA GLY A 201 16.89 16.13 29.14
C GLY A 201 16.25 15.20 30.18
N VAL A 202 15.04 14.70 29.92
CA VAL A 202 14.38 13.70 30.78
C VAL A 202 15.03 12.33 30.59
N ASP A 203 15.39 11.68 31.69
CA ASP A 203 15.82 10.27 31.65
C ASP A 203 14.61 9.36 31.44
N TRP A 204 14.23 9.19 30.17
CA TRP A 204 13.06 8.42 29.76
C TRP A 204 13.12 6.96 30.21
N LYS A 205 14.34 6.40 30.41
CA LYS A 205 14.52 5.07 30.94
C LYS A 205 14.17 5.01 32.43
N ALA A 206 14.63 5.97 33.22
CA ALA A 206 14.30 6.08 34.63
C ALA A 206 12.79 6.29 34.83
N ILE A 207 12.13 7.05 33.95
CA ILE A 207 10.68 7.22 33.95
C ILE A 207 9.96 5.86 33.74
N LYS A 208 10.40 5.05 32.77
CA LYS A 208 9.87 3.69 32.61
C LYS A 208 9.95 2.88 33.91
N GLU A 209 11.12 2.85 34.52
CA GLU A 209 11.37 2.08 35.74
C GLU A 209 10.48 2.58 36.90
N LYS A 210 10.31 3.90 37.03
CA LYS A 210 9.43 4.54 38.02
C LYS A 210 7.99 4.04 37.96
N TYR A 211 7.44 3.95 36.75
CA TYR A 211 6.04 3.56 36.55
C TYR A 211 5.82 2.04 36.41
N ALA A 212 6.81 1.29 35.95
CA ALA A 212 6.70 -0.17 35.79
C ALA A 212 6.38 -0.91 37.09
N VAL A 213 6.80 -0.37 38.25
CA VAL A 213 6.50 -0.96 39.58
C VAL A 213 5.01 -0.99 39.90
N LEU A 214 4.19 -0.23 39.19
CA LEU A 214 2.74 -0.17 39.37
C LEU A 214 2.01 -1.26 38.57
N LEU A 215 2.63 -1.86 37.56
CA LEU A 215 1.99 -2.85 36.67
C LEU A 215 1.39 -4.06 37.41
N PRO A 216 2.01 -4.65 38.47
CA PRO A 216 1.42 -5.75 39.20
C PRO A 216 0.08 -5.40 39.88
N TYR A 217 -0.20 -4.10 40.08
CA TYR A 217 -1.42 -3.63 40.76
C TYR A 217 -2.52 -3.25 39.74
N VAL A 218 -2.25 -3.28 38.46
CA VAL A 218 -3.22 -3.01 37.37
C VAL A 218 -4.29 -4.12 37.39
N LYS A 219 -5.54 -3.74 37.48
CA LYS A 219 -6.70 -4.68 37.47
C LYS A 219 -7.59 -4.47 36.26
N THR A 220 -7.57 -3.28 35.68
CA THR A 220 -8.41 -2.92 34.55
C THR A 220 -7.62 -2.19 33.47
N ARG A 221 -8.16 -2.13 32.25
CA ARG A 221 -7.59 -1.32 31.17
C ARG A 221 -7.53 0.18 31.53
N LEU A 222 -8.45 0.64 32.36
CA LEU A 222 -8.47 2.05 32.82
C LEU A 222 -7.27 2.35 33.70
N ASP A 223 -6.93 1.45 34.65
CA ASP A 223 -5.76 1.61 35.50
C ASP A 223 -4.48 1.68 34.65
N LEU A 224 -4.36 0.80 33.63
CA LEU A 224 -3.22 0.82 32.72
C LEU A 224 -3.13 2.15 31.96
N ASN A 225 -4.26 2.62 31.40
CA ASN A 225 -4.30 3.87 30.68
C ASN A 225 -3.92 5.07 31.56
N TYR A 226 -4.33 5.05 32.84
CA TYR A 226 -3.94 6.07 33.80
C TYR A 226 -2.43 6.07 34.04
N ILE A 227 -1.83 4.90 34.31
CA ILE A 227 -0.38 4.79 34.52
C ILE A 227 0.42 5.23 33.28
N ILE A 228 -0.04 4.85 32.07
CA ILE A 228 0.58 5.29 30.83
C ILE A 228 0.45 6.81 30.67
N GLY A 229 -0.70 7.39 30.99
CA GLY A 229 -0.93 8.81 30.95
C GLY A 229 0.00 9.59 31.88
N GLU A 230 0.17 9.12 33.13
CA GLU A 230 1.10 9.70 34.08
C GLU A 230 2.56 9.59 33.61
N MET A 231 2.96 8.43 33.08
CA MET A 231 4.29 8.22 32.51
C MET A 231 4.59 9.20 31.36
N ILE A 232 3.61 9.45 30.50
CA ILE A 232 3.78 10.36 29.35
C ILE A 232 3.79 11.83 29.79
N GLY A 233 3.14 12.16 30.90
CA GLY A 233 3.05 13.51 31.43
C GLY A 233 4.29 14.04 32.15
N GLU A 234 5.30 13.18 32.39
CA GLU A 234 6.59 13.60 33.00
C GLU A 234 7.44 14.39 32.02
#